data_4f0c380fe8f1f434da1b63451e2f3f07
#
_entry.id   4f0c380fe8f1f434da1b63451e2f3f07
#
_cell.length_a   1.000
_cell.length_b   1.000
_cell.length_c   1.000
_cell.angle_alpha   90.00
_cell.angle_beta   90.00
_cell.angle_gamma   90.00
#
_symmetry.space_group_name_H-M   'P 1'
#
loop_
_entity.id
_entity.type
_entity.pdbx_description
1 polymer ?
#
loop_
_entity_poly.entity_id
_entity_poly.type
_entity_poly.pdbx_seq_one_letter_code
_entity_poly.pdbx_strand_id
1 'polypeptide(L)'
;MEIGNCKRNFSSPLAATLLAIFCFLSSNSLLAQTAPKQPVGFDLLIKNGTIVTMDGERRIIEDGVMAVNADAISFVGKQSEFLSRFPKGVTAKQTIDAKGKLVLPGFINGHTHAPMTLFRGLRDDVTLDEWLRKYIFPAEAKNVTEEFVRWGARLAAAEQIRGGITTFADMYYFEDAIAEETKAAGMRGVLGETFIDFPVPDNKTNEAMLEYSEKFLKRWQNDPLIHAAVAPHSIYTCSRKTLQDAAALARKYQAPILIHVAEMKKELDDSRAQNGTTPVQYLDRIGILGPDVVAAHCIWVDDADRKILAQRQVGCVHNPSSNMMLSSGVSPVPEMRAAGVAVGLGTDGPAGSNNDLNLMEEMDLAAKLQKITKMDPRALGAKAVVEMATIEGAKALHMEKEIGSLEAGKKADIILIGLDAPNAVPLFDVYSQLAYALKGSDVETVIIGGRVVMHDKKLLTVDEAAAVAKAREYKNKIEASLK
;
A
#
# COMPACT_ATOMS: atom_id res chain seq x y z
N MET A 1 10.76 -44.00 62.99
CA MET A 1 11.54 -45.21 62.74
C MET A 1 12.59 -44.78 61.75
N GLU A 2 13.72 -44.48 62.37
CA GLU A 2 15.02 -45.15 62.32
C GLU A 2 15.75 -44.92 61.03
N ILE A 3 16.74 -44.03 61.05
CA ILE A 3 18.13 -44.13 61.51
C ILE A 3 18.99 -44.99 60.58
N GLY A 4 20.04 -44.41 60.06
CA GLY A 4 21.10 -45.09 59.33
C GLY A 4 22.25 -44.17 58.96
N ASN A 5 23.07 -43.80 59.97
CA ASN A 5 24.39 -43.21 59.84
C ASN A 5 25.41 -44.15 59.18
N CYS A 6 26.36 -43.66 58.39
CA CYS A 6 27.72 -44.10 58.47
C CYS A 6 28.74 -43.06 57.97
N LYS A 7 29.64 -42.69 58.88
CA LYS A 7 30.87 -41.88 58.72
C LYS A 7 32.04 -42.74 58.25
N ARG A 8 32.99 -42.11 57.57
CA ARG A 8 34.46 -42.13 57.81
C ARG A 8 35.19 -41.52 56.65
N ASN A 9 35.87 -40.39 56.78
CA ASN A 9 37.14 -40.01 57.37
C ASN A 9 38.38 -40.39 56.53
N PHE A 10 39.27 -39.38 56.48
CA PHE A 10 40.72 -39.27 56.29
C PHE A 10 41.13 -38.79 54.85
N SER A 11 42.02 -37.85 54.64
CA SER A 11 42.89 -36.96 55.39
C SER A 11 43.54 -35.99 54.44
N SER A 12 43.81 -34.76 54.88
CA SER A 12 44.67 -33.78 54.21
C SER A 12 46.16 -34.17 54.33
N PRO A 13 47.11 -33.53 53.59
CA PRO A 13 47.56 -32.19 53.99
C PRO A 13 48.01 -31.21 52.84
N LEU A 14 47.96 -29.94 53.20
CA LEU A 14 48.81 -28.78 52.87
C LEU A 14 49.64 -28.72 51.56
N ALA A 15 49.41 -27.67 50.81
CA ALA A 15 50.47 -26.79 50.31
C ALA A 15 49.90 -25.42 49.92
N ALA A 16 50.26 -24.47 50.71
CA ALA A 16 50.70 -23.10 50.52
C ALA A 16 50.20 -22.28 49.30
N THR A 17 49.39 -21.23 49.57
CA THR A 17 49.60 -19.81 49.33
C THR A 17 50.14 -19.39 47.97
N LEU A 18 49.29 -18.63 47.20
CA LEU A 18 49.66 -17.34 46.62
C LEU A 18 48.35 -16.61 46.20
N LEU A 19 48.02 -15.57 46.96
CA LEU A 19 46.94 -14.64 46.74
C LEU A 19 47.37 -13.66 45.66
N ALA A 20 46.95 -13.83 44.43
CA ALA A 20 47.10 -12.84 43.39
C ALA A 20 45.77 -12.09 43.23
N ILE A 21 45.73 -10.89 43.80
CA ILE A 21 44.64 -9.91 43.60
C ILE A 21 44.77 -9.41 42.15
N PHE A 22 43.91 -9.92 41.25
CA PHE A 22 43.71 -9.33 39.96
C PHE A 22 42.65 -8.20 40.10
N CYS A 23 43.13 -6.96 40.22
CA CYS A 23 42.31 -5.78 39.96
C CYS A 23 41.90 -5.80 38.50
N PHE A 24 40.66 -6.18 38.19
CA PHE A 24 40.04 -5.89 36.95
C PHE A 24 39.76 -4.38 36.87
N LEU A 25 40.69 -3.63 36.38
CA LEU A 25 40.44 -2.32 35.81
C LEU A 25 39.60 -2.52 34.52
N SER A 26 38.30 -2.42 34.65
CA SER A 26 37.39 -2.27 33.54
C SER A 26 37.72 -0.94 32.84
N SER A 27 38.56 -1.03 31.84
CA SER A 27 38.77 0.05 30.86
C SER A 27 37.48 0.19 30.07
N ASN A 28 36.60 1.10 30.50
CA ASN A 28 35.60 1.67 29.65
C ASN A 28 36.34 2.43 28.53
N SER A 29 36.72 1.73 27.48
CA SER A 29 37.05 2.37 26.22
C SER A 29 35.75 2.93 25.65
N LEU A 30 35.43 4.19 25.99
CA LEU A 30 34.59 5.01 25.13
C LEU A 30 35.25 4.95 23.74
N LEU A 31 34.67 4.15 22.85
CA LEU A 31 34.91 4.27 21.42
C LEU A 31 34.40 5.66 21.03
N ALA A 32 35.29 6.66 21.13
CA ALA A 32 35.09 7.91 20.47
C ALA A 32 34.90 7.56 18.98
N GLN A 33 33.65 7.60 18.51
CA GLN A 33 33.38 7.57 17.08
C GLN A 33 34.17 8.72 16.47
N THR A 34 35.29 8.43 15.84
CA THR A 34 36.10 9.41 15.11
C THR A 34 35.21 9.98 14.02
N ALA A 35 34.87 11.27 14.14
CA ALA A 35 34.12 11.98 13.11
C ALA A 35 34.78 11.73 11.74
N PRO A 36 34.01 11.42 10.68
CA PRO A 36 34.55 11.09 9.37
C PRO A 36 35.51 12.18 8.88
N LYS A 37 36.62 11.79 8.28
CA LYS A 37 37.67 12.72 7.85
C LYS A 37 37.25 13.62 6.68
N GLN A 38 36.16 13.28 5.97
CA GLN A 38 35.58 14.05 4.86
C GLN A 38 34.08 14.28 5.09
N PRO A 39 33.48 15.26 4.39
CA PRO A 39 32.02 15.45 4.40
C PRO A 39 31.32 14.14 3.98
N VAL A 40 30.21 13.84 4.66
CA VAL A 40 29.38 12.69 4.31
C VAL A 40 28.57 13.03 3.05
N GLY A 41 28.56 12.11 2.08
CA GLY A 41 27.80 12.27 0.83
C GLY A 41 26.43 11.60 0.91
N PHE A 42 25.42 12.28 0.36
CA PHE A 42 24.06 11.75 0.17
C PHE A 42 23.68 11.80 -1.32
N ASP A 43 22.76 10.95 -1.74
CA ASP A 43 22.20 11.02 -3.08
C ASP A 43 21.16 12.14 -3.18
N LEU A 44 20.28 12.26 -2.17
CA LEU A 44 19.27 13.30 -2.09
C LEU A 44 19.22 13.89 -0.67
N LEU A 45 19.06 15.22 -0.61
CA LEU A 45 18.82 15.96 0.62
C LEU A 45 17.57 16.84 0.46
N ILE A 46 16.59 16.68 1.35
CA ILE A 46 15.40 17.50 1.42
C ILE A 46 15.52 18.37 2.70
N LYS A 47 15.33 19.68 2.59
CA LYS A 47 15.53 20.64 3.70
C LYS A 47 14.38 21.60 3.85
N ASN A 48 14.28 22.21 5.04
CA ASN A 48 13.40 23.34 5.38
C ASN A 48 11.89 23.03 5.31
N GLY A 49 11.50 21.74 5.21
CA GLY A 49 10.09 21.34 5.15
C GLY A 49 9.48 21.05 6.50
N THR A 50 8.15 21.02 6.56
CA THR A 50 7.42 20.45 7.68
C THR A 50 7.23 18.94 7.40
N ILE A 51 7.97 18.09 8.11
CA ILE A 51 7.95 16.65 7.90
C ILE A 51 6.87 16.02 8.76
N VAL A 52 5.91 15.32 8.13
CA VAL A 52 4.87 14.52 8.78
C VAL A 52 5.31 13.07 8.67
N THR A 53 5.92 12.54 9.72
CA THR A 53 6.66 11.28 9.64
C THR A 53 5.79 10.04 9.49
N MET A 54 4.59 10.03 10.01
CA MET A 54 3.71 8.86 10.12
C MET A 54 4.35 7.66 10.86
N ASP A 55 5.44 7.90 11.59
CA ASP A 55 6.08 6.91 12.48
C ASP A 55 5.21 6.55 13.69
N GLY A 56 5.73 5.70 14.60
CA GLY A 56 5.02 5.26 15.79
C GLY A 56 4.50 6.41 16.69
N GLU A 57 5.23 7.53 16.73
CA GLU A 57 4.86 8.71 17.51
C GLU A 57 4.05 9.75 16.72
N ARG A 58 3.91 9.58 15.39
CA ARG A 58 3.25 10.55 14.48
C ARG A 58 3.85 11.94 14.58
N ARG A 59 5.17 12.02 14.63
CA ARG A 59 5.90 13.29 14.77
C ARG A 59 5.64 14.21 13.60
N ILE A 60 5.47 15.49 13.91
CA ILE A 60 5.50 16.60 12.95
C ILE A 60 6.76 17.40 13.26
N ILE A 61 7.67 17.50 12.30
CA ILE A 61 8.99 18.11 12.47
C ILE A 61 9.04 19.37 11.62
N GLU A 62 8.93 20.51 12.24
CA GLU A 62 9.15 21.80 11.60
C GLU A 62 10.65 22.00 11.32
N ASP A 63 10.97 22.72 10.25
CA ASP A 63 12.36 22.95 9.80
C ASP A 63 13.13 21.61 9.70
N GLY A 64 12.47 20.63 9.09
CA GLY A 64 12.95 19.27 8.99
C GLY A 64 13.97 19.07 7.89
N VAL A 65 14.82 18.06 8.09
CA VAL A 65 15.81 17.58 7.10
C VAL A 65 15.63 16.07 6.91
N MET A 66 15.66 15.65 5.66
CA MET A 66 15.78 14.24 5.28
C MET A 66 16.98 14.05 4.36
N ALA A 67 17.71 12.96 4.59
CA ALA A 67 18.80 12.53 3.73
C ALA A 67 18.54 11.11 3.24
N VAL A 68 18.80 10.87 1.94
CA VAL A 68 18.55 9.60 1.27
C VAL A 68 19.84 9.11 0.61
N ASN A 69 20.12 7.82 0.73
CA ASN A 69 21.15 7.12 -0.01
C ASN A 69 20.53 5.89 -0.69
N ALA A 70 20.84 5.72 -1.97
CA ALA A 70 20.24 4.73 -2.83
C ALA A 70 18.70 4.82 -2.76
N ASP A 71 18.02 3.79 -2.30
CA ASP A 71 16.57 3.72 -2.21
C ASP A 71 16.01 3.94 -0.80
N ALA A 72 16.88 4.25 0.20
CA ALA A 72 16.52 4.28 1.60
C ALA A 72 16.76 5.63 2.29
N ILE A 73 15.90 5.95 3.24
CA ILE A 73 16.05 7.09 4.13
C ILE A 73 17.23 6.84 5.08
N SER A 74 18.24 7.71 5.07
CA SER A 74 19.41 7.62 5.94
C SER A 74 19.28 8.49 7.20
N PHE A 75 18.51 9.56 7.10
CA PHE A 75 18.23 10.47 8.21
C PHE A 75 16.88 11.17 8.03
N VAL A 76 16.19 11.36 9.11
CA VAL A 76 15.02 12.22 9.24
C VAL A 76 14.99 12.86 10.63
N GLY A 77 14.88 14.19 10.71
CA GLY A 77 14.91 14.91 11.97
C GLY A 77 14.94 16.43 11.78
N LYS A 78 15.15 17.14 12.88
CA LYS A 78 15.30 18.61 12.85
C LYS A 78 16.64 18.98 12.20
N GLN A 79 16.68 20.17 11.59
CA GLN A 79 17.92 20.72 11.04
C GLN A 79 19.04 20.83 12.09
N SER A 80 18.72 21.20 13.34
CA SER A 80 19.69 21.27 14.43
C SER A 80 20.31 19.91 14.76
N GLU A 81 19.52 18.83 14.75
CA GLU A 81 20.00 17.44 14.95
C GLU A 81 20.90 17.00 13.79
N PHE A 82 20.51 17.34 12.56
CA PHE A 82 21.30 17.06 11.36
C PHE A 82 22.68 17.74 11.42
N LEU A 83 22.71 19.03 11.72
CA LEU A 83 23.96 19.78 11.84
C LEU A 83 24.86 19.24 12.98
N SER A 84 24.26 18.87 14.10
CA SER A 84 24.97 18.25 15.22
C SER A 84 25.57 16.89 14.83
N ARG A 85 24.85 16.08 14.06
CA ARG A 85 25.31 14.75 13.60
C ARG A 85 26.39 14.86 12.52
N PHE A 86 26.36 15.92 11.70
CA PHE A 86 27.28 16.15 10.59
C PHE A 86 28.01 17.50 10.71
N PRO A 87 28.82 17.72 11.77
CA PRO A 87 29.41 19.04 12.08
C PRO A 87 30.40 19.54 11.04
N LYS A 88 30.92 18.66 10.17
CA LYS A 88 31.82 19.03 9.06
C LYS A 88 31.09 19.32 7.75
N GLY A 89 29.74 19.37 7.81
CA GLY A 89 28.90 19.52 6.64
C GLY A 89 28.70 18.22 5.87
N VAL A 90 27.88 18.30 4.85
CA VAL A 90 27.53 17.21 3.96
C VAL A 90 27.59 17.66 2.50
N THR A 91 27.71 16.71 1.59
CA THR A 91 27.46 16.90 0.15
C THR A 91 26.24 16.12 -0.25
N ALA A 92 25.52 16.57 -1.27
CA ALA A 92 24.43 15.81 -1.87
C ALA A 92 24.47 15.93 -3.38
N LYS A 93 24.13 14.85 -4.10
CA LYS A 93 24.03 14.89 -5.58
C LYS A 93 22.87 15.79 -6.00
N GLN A 94 21.74 15.72 -5.26
CA GLN A 94 20.58 16.58 -5.45
C GLN A 94 20.11 17.14 -4.11
N THR A 95 19.67 18.40 -4.10
CA THR A 95 19.07 19.04 -2.93
C THR A 95 17.72 19.63 -3.34
N ILE A 96 16.68 19.35 -2.57
CA ILE A 96 15.34 19.92 -2.72
C ILE A 96 15.06 20.83 -1.52
N ASP A 97 14.71 22.07 -1.79
CA ASP A 97 14.22 23.00 -0.77
C ASP A 97 12.70 22.81 -0.61
N ALA A 98 12.31 22.31 0.55
CA ALA A 98 10.91 22.07 0.90
C ALA A 98 10.30 23.20 1.74
N LYS A 99 10.90 24.41 1.71
CA LYS A 99 10.35 25.58 2.41
C LYS A 99 8.91 25.85 1.95
N GLY A 100 7.99 25.99 2.93
CA GLY A 100 6.57 26.18 2.64
C GLY A 100 5.85 24.92 2.14
N LYS A 101 6.41 23.73 2.35
CA LYS A 101 5.82 22.45 1.92
C LYS A 101 5.70 21.47 3.08
N LEU A 102 4.69 20.60 2.99
CA LEU A 102 4.61 19.38 3.78
C LEU A 102 5.42 18.28 3.09
N VAL A 103 6.18 17.53 3.87
CA VAL A 103 6.93 16.35 3.43
C VAL A 103 6.32 15.12 4.11
N LEU A 104 5.76 14.20 3.34
CA LEU A 104 5.03 13.04 3.85
C LEU A 104 5.55 11.75 3.21
N PRO A 105 5.24 10.57 3.81
CA PRO A 105 5.30 9.32 3.06
C PRO A 105 4.38 9.40 1.84
N GLY A 106 4.78 8.78 0.74
CA GLY A 106 3.90 8.65 -0.41
C GLY A 106 2.61 7.91 -0.05
N PHE A 107 1.52 8.30 -0.72
CA PHE A 107 0.23 7.64 -0.52
C PHE A 107 0.25 6.22 -1.11
N ILE A 108 -0.54 5.34 -0.48
CA ILE A 108 -0.65 3.92 -0.82
C ILE A 108 -2.09 3.64 -1.24
N ASN A 109 -2.27 3.36 -2.52
CA ASN A 109 -3.55 2.94 -3.10
C ASN A 109 -3.66 1.41 -3.00
N GLY A 110 -4.40 0.93 -2.03
CA GLY A 110 -4.44 -0.49 -1.67
C GLY A 110 -5.22 -1.38 -2.63
N HIS A 111 -5.96 -0.82 -3.59
CA HIS A 111 -6.76 -1.59 -4.55
C HIS A 111 -7.09 -0.77 -5.80
N THR A 112 -6.74 -1.31 -6.95
CA THR A 112 -7.06 -0.76 -8.28
C THR A 112 -7.29 -1.86 -9.30
N HIS A 113 -7.80 -1.40 -10.49
CA HIS A 113 -7.77 -2.06 -11.77
C HIS A 113 -7.20 -1.04 -12.78
N ALA A 114 -5.92 -0.71 -12.62
CA ALA A 114 -5.28 0.47 -13.20
C ALA A 114 -5.48 0.62 -14.73
N PRO A 115 -5.39 -0.43 -15.58
CA PRO A 115 -5.61 -0.29 -17.02
C PRO A 115 -7.03 0.12 -17.41
N MET A 116 -8.01 -0.01 -16.51
CA MET A 116 -9.39 0.43 -16.76
C MET A 116 -9.52 1.95 -16.91
N THR A 117 -8.48 2.73 -16.70
CA THR A 117 -8.43 4.17 -17.06
C THR A 117 -8.86 4.43 -18.50
N LEU A 118 -8.66 3.47 -19.42
CA LEU A 118 -9.12 3.58 -20.82
C LEU A 118 -10.63 3.34 -21.01
N PHE A 119 -11.31 2.82 -19.99
CA PHE A 119 -12.78 2.66 -19.95
C PHE A 119 -13.47 3.72 -19.11
N ARG A 120 -12.76 4.74 -18.63
CA ARG A 120 -13.29 5.79 -17.74
C ARG A 120 -14.58 6.41 -18.29
N GLY A 121 -15.63 6.43 -17.46
CA GLY A 121 -16.94 6.94 -17.82
C GLY A 121 -17.66 6.10 -18.87
N LEU A 122 -17.26 4.85 -19.13
CA LEU A 122 -17.92 3.96 -20.08
C LEU A 122 -19.36 3.67 -19.65
N ARG A 123 -19.57 3.43 -18.36
CA ARG A 123 -20.89 3.20 -17.79
C ARG A 123 -20.91 3.49 -16.30
N ASP A 124 -21.71 4.47 -15.90
CA ASP A 124 -22.02 4.85 -14.54
C ASP A 124 -23.50 4.54 -14.20
N ASP A 125 -23.91 4.77 -12.95
CA ASP A 125 -25.28 4.74 -12.46
C ASP A 125 -26.01 3.41 -12.66
N VAL A 126 -25.32 2.30 -12.46
CA VAL A 126 -25.86 0.93 -12.51
C VAL A 126 -25.37 0.10 -11.32
N THR A 127 -26.05 -1.03 -11.03
CA THR A 127 -25.61 -1.97 -9.99
C THR A 127 -24.34 -2.70 -10.40
N LEU A 128 -23.52 -3.18 -9.45
CA LEU A 128 -22.29 -3.93 -9.73
C LEU A 128 -22.54 -5.15 -10.65
N ASP A 129 -23.58 -5.95 -10.40
CA ASP A 129 -23.86 -7.13 -11.25
C ASP A 129 -24.21 -6.72 -12.69
N GLU A 130 -24.99 -5.64 -12.86
CA GLU A 130 -25.30 -5.10 -14.18
C GLU A 130 -24.05 -4.50 -14.85
N TRP A 131 -23.26 -3.73 -14.11
CA TRP A 131 -22.03 -3.12 -14.57
C TRP A 131 -21.05 -4.18 -15.08
N LEU A 132 -20.76 -5.22 -14.29
CA LEU A 132 -19.87 -6.29 -14.68
C LEU A 132 -20.38 -7.06 -15.90
N ARG A 133 -21.61 -7.59 -15.84
CA ARG A 133 -22.09 -8.55 -16.83
C ARG A 133 -22.53 -7.95 -18.14
N LYS A 134 -23.12 -6.74 -18.13
CA LYS A 134 -23.65 -6.11 -19.35
C LYS A 134 -22.66 -5.17 -20.03
N TYR A 135 -21.73 -4.59 -19.25
CA TYR A 135 -20.88 -3.53 -19.78
C TYR A 135 -19.40 -3.88 -19.73
N ILE A 136 -18.84 -4.19 -18.56
CA ILE A 136 -17.38 -4.33 -18.39
C ILE A 136 -16.86 -5.62 -19.01
N PHE A 137 -17.31 -6.79 -18.59
CA PHE A 137 -16.83 -8.05 -19.17
C PHE A 137 -16.98 -8.12 -20.71
N PRO A 138 -18.12 -7.66 -21.33
CA PRO A 138 -18.20 -7.59 -22.78
C PRO A 138 -17.23 -6.58 -23.41
N ALA A 139 -16.99 -5.43 -22.78
CA ALA A 139 -16.05 -4.43 -23.27
C ALA A 139 -14.60 -4.94 -23.17
N GLU A 140 -14.25 -5.58 -22.06
CA GLU A 140 -12.95 -6.20 -21.85
C GLU A 140 -12.68 -7.32 -22.86
N ALA A 141 -13.62 -8.23 -23.03
CA ALA A 141 -13.49 -9.34 -23.99
C ALA A 141 -13.23 -8.88 -25.44
N LYS A 142 -13.71 -7.68 -25.81
CA LYS A 142 -13.54 -7.11 -27.16
C LYS A 142 -12.29 -6.25 -27.31
N ASN A 143 -11.85 -5.58 -26.24
CA ASN A 143 -10.88 -4.48 -26.34
C ASN A 143 -9.59 -4.71 -25.59
N VAL A 144 -9.58 -5.53 -24.52
CA VAL A 144 -8.39 -5.72 -23.68
C VAL A 144 -7.39 -6.61 -24.40
N THR A 145 -6.25 -6.03 -24.64
CA THR A 145 -5.06 -6.66 -25.21
C THR A 145 -3.84 -6.22 -24.40
N GLU A 146 -2.69 -6.84 -24.58
CA GLU A 146 -1.47 -6.40 -23.93
C GLU A 146 -1.15 -4.92 -24.23
N GLU A 147 -1.35 -4.45 -25.48
CA GLU A 147 -1.15 -3.04 -25.84
C GLU A 147 -2.13 -2.11 -25.10
N PHE A 148 -3.41 -2.50 -24.99
CA PHE A 148 -4.41 -1.79 -24.21
C PHE A 148 -3.95 -1.63 -22.75
N VAL A 149 -3.56 -2.72 -22.14
CA VAL A 149 -3.13 -2.76 -20.72
C VAL A 149 -1.92 -1.85 -20.51
N ARG A 150 -0.92 -1.90 -21.39
CA ARG A 150 0.26 -1.03 -21.31
C ARG A 150 -0.11 0.46 -21.32
N TRP A 151 -0.97 0.88 -22.22
CA TRP A 151 -1.38 2.29 -22.30
C TRP A 151 -2.27 2.71 -21.15
N GLY A 152 -3.18 1.84 -20.70
CA GLY A 152 -3.98 2.08 -19.51
C GLY A 152 -3.12 2.22 -18.25
N ALA A 153 -2.14 1.33 -18.06
CA ALA A 153 -1.21 1.40 -16.94
C ALA A 153 -0.34 2.67 -16.96
N ARG A 154 0.12 3.12 -18.14
CA ARG A 154 0.85 4.40 -18.26
C ARG A 154 -0.02 5.60 -17.88
N LEU A 155 -1.27 5.62 -18.32
CA LEU A 155 -2.21 6.69 -17.97
C LEU A 155 -2.49 6.69 -16.47
N ALA A 156 -2.74 5.51 -15.88
CA ALA A 156 -2.93 5.35 -14.44
C ALA A 156 -1.69 5.79 -13.64
N ALA A 157 -0.49 5.41 -14.09
CA ALA A 157 0.75 5.81 -13.43
C ALA A 157 0.93 7.34 -13.44
N ALA A 158 0.65 8.00 -14.57
CA ALA A 158 0.71 9.46 -14.66
C ALA A 158 -0.25 10.13 -13.67
N GLU A 159 -1.49 9.66 -13.57
CA GLU A 159 -2.51 10.19 -12.67
C GLU A 159 -2.16 9.94 -11.20
N GLN A 160 -1.79 8.72 -10.86
CA GLN A 160 -1.42 8.34 -9.50
C GLN A 160 -0.19 9.12 -9.00
N ILE A 161 0.87 9.25 -9.81
CA ILE A 161 2.05 10.06 -9.43
C ILE A 161 1.66 11.51 -9.20
N ARG A 162 0.80 12.10 -10.05
CA ARG A 162 0.29 13.47 -9.84
C ARG A 162 -0.49 13.63 -8.53
N GLY A 163 -1.20 12.59 -8.12
CA GLY A 163 -1.93 12.53 -6.85
C GLY A 163 -1.07 12.20 -5.63
N GLY A 164 0.24 11.97 -5.81
CA GLY A 164 1.15 11.62 -4.71
C GLY A 164 1.12 10.15 -4.30
N ILE A 165 0.52 9.29 -5.12
CA ILE A 165 0.53 7.84 -4.89
C ILE A 165 1.88 7.30 -5.36
N THR A 166 2.58 6.60 -4.46
CA THR A 166 3.89 6.00 -4.72
C THR A 166 3.83 4.49 -4.84
N THR A 167 2.82 3.89 -4.21
CA THR A 167 2.57 2.45 -4.20
C THR A 167 1.10 2.19 -4.50
N PHE A 168 0.83 1.22 -5.35
CA PHE A 168 -0.54 0.75 -5.58
C PHE A 168 -0.61 -0.77 -5.63
N ALA A 169 -1.77 -1.33 -5.26
CA ALA A 169 -2.10 -2.71 -5.50
C ALA A 169 -3.05 -2.80 -6.68
N ASP A 170 -2.77 -3.70 -7.61
CA ASP A 170 -3.57 -3.92 -8.82
C ASP A 170 -3.94 -5.38 -8.99
N MET A 171 -5.09 -5.63 -9.55
CA MET A 171 -5.51 -6.96 -9.99
C MET A 171 -6.23 -6.85 -11.33
N TYR A 172 -5.59 -7.35 -12.37
CA TYR A 172 -6.12 -7.27 -13.72
C TYR A 172 -5.62 -8.41 -14.61
N TYR A 173 -5.65 -8.23 -15.92
CA TYR A 173 -5.19 -9.14 -16.96
C TYR A 173 -3.87 -8.64 -17.56
N PHE A 174 -3.05 -9.55 -18.11
CA PHE A 174 -1.72 -9.24 -18.64
C PHE A 174 -0.83 -8.53 -17.60
N GLU A 175 -0.84 -8.99 -16.37
CA GLU A 175 -0.20 -8.31 -15.24
C GLU A 175 1.30 -8.13 -15.41
N ASP A 176 1.95 -8.98 -16.20
CA ASP A 176 3.36 -8.83 -16.55
C ASP A 176 3.64 -7.54 -17.34
N ALA A 177 2.71 -7.14 -18.22
CA ALA A 177 2.80 -5.88 -18.94
C ALA A 177 2.54 -4.67 -18.03
N ILE A 178 1.62 -4.78 -17.06
CA ILE A 178 1.39 -3.76 -16.04
C ILE A 178 2.66 -3.57 -15.20
N ALA A 179 3.31 -4.66 -14.80
CA ALA A 179 4.53 -4.61 -14.01
C ALA A 179 5.69 -3.91 -14.76
N GLU A 180 5.84 -4.17 -16.05
CA GLU A 180 6.84 -3.50 -16.88
C GLU A 180 6.59 -1.98 -16.95
N GLU A 181 5.35 -1.56 -17.17
CA GLU A 181 4.99 -0.14 -17.24
C GLU A 181 5.07 0.55 -15.86
N THR A 182 4.68 -0.13 -14.79
CA THR A 182 4.82 0.34 -13.41
C THR A 182 6.29 0.59 -13.06
N LYS A 183 7.17 -0.36 -13.39
CA LYS A 183 8.61 -0.24 -13.19
C LYS A 183 9.23 0.86 -14.05
N ALA A 184 8.81 1.00 -15.29
CA ALA A 184 9.27 2.06 -16.19
C ALA A 184 8.88 3.45 -15.66
N ALA A 185 7.65 3.59 -15.13
CA ALA A 185 7.19 4.79 -14.44
C ALA A 185 7.95 5.07 -13.13
N GLY A 186 8.65 4.08 -12.60
CA GLY A 186 9.37 4.15 -11.32
C GLY A 186 8.45 4.05 -10.11
N MET A 187 7.24 3.53 -10.27
CA MET A 187 6.28 3.28 -9.20
C MET A 187 6.51 1.93 -8.52
N ARG A 188 6.03 1.82 -7.29
CA ARG A 188 5.95 0.54 -6.59
C ARG A 188 4.58 -0.08 -6.81
N GLY A 189 4.52 -1.40 -7.11
CA GLY A 189 3.29 -2.13 -7.33
C GLY A 189 3.22 -3.44 -6.57
N VAL A 190 2.05 -3.75 -5.98
CA VAL A 190 1.66 -5.09 -5.54
C VAL A 190 0.68 -5.59 -6.59
N LEU A 191 1.16 -6.42 -7.52
CA LEU A 191 0.50 -6.66 -8.80
C LEU A 191 0.11 -8.13 -8.91
N GLY A 192 -1.18 -8.40 -9.13
CA GLY A 192 -1.75 -9.74 -9.09
C GLY A 192 -2.51 -10.13 -10.34
N GLU A 193 -2.05 -11.19 -11.03
CA GLU A 193 -2.80 -11.79 -12.13
C GLU A 193 -4.14 -12.32 -11.64
N THR A 194 -5.21 -11.93 -12.33
CA THR A 194 -6.58 -12.25 -11.93
C THR A 194 -7.00 -13.66 -12.31
N PHE A 195 -7.58 -14.40 -11.35
CA PHE A 195 -8.23 -15.71 -11.56
C PHE A 195 -9.74 -15.55 -11.58
N ILE A 196 -10.38 -16.08 -12.63
CA ILE A 196 -11.84 -16.15 -12.82
C ILE A 196 -12.18 -17.47 -13.53
N ASP A 197 -13.25 -18.17 -13.11
CA ASP A 197 -13.65 -19.46 -13.67
C ASP A 197 -14.39 -19.40 -15.03
N PHE A 198 -14.10 -18.36 -15.82
CA PHE A 198 -14.52 -18.27 -17.22
C PHE A 198 -13.41 -17.62 -18.05
N PRO A 199 -13.41 -17.80 -19.40
CA PRO A 199 -12.36 -17.25 -20.24
C PRO A 199 -12.23 -15.73 -20.13
N VAL A 200 -11.02 -15.27 -19.81
CA VAL A 200 -10.65 -13.85 -19.74
C VAL A 200 -9.75 -13.46 -20.93
N PRO A 201 -9.45 -12.19 -21.15
CA PRO A 201 -8.73 -11.73 -22.35
C PRO A 201 -7.42 -12.46 -22.61
N ASP A 202 -6.60 -12.69 -21.61
CA ASP A 202 -5.26 -13.29 -21.72
C ASP A 202 -5.23 -14.80 -21.42
N ASN A 203 -6.12 -15.30 -20.56
CA ASN A 203 -6.14 -16.70 -20.14
C ASN A 203 -7.51 -17.34 -20.35
N LYS A 204 -7.54 -18.52 -20.95
CA LYS A 204 -8.80 -19.21 -21.33
C LYS A 204 -9.18 -20.34 -20.38
N THR A 205 -8.27 -20.81 -19.54
CA THR A 205 -8.48 -21.88 -18.56
C THR A 205 -7.75 -21.60 -17.25
N ASN A 206 -8.19 -22.25 -16.17
CA ASN A 206 -7.54 -22.10 -14.86
C ASN A 206 -6.10 -22.62 -14.88
N GLU A 207 -5.79 -23.64 -15.67
CA GLU A 207 -4.44 -24.16 -15.83
C GLU A 207 -3.52 -23.15 -16.49
N ALA A 208 -4.02 -22.42 -17.52
CA ALA A 208 -3.28 -21.36 -18.18
C ALA A 208 -3.03 -20.17 -17.23
N MET A 209 -4.03 -19.79 -16.42
CA MET A 209 -3.88 -18.74 -15.38
C MET A 209 -2.83 -19.14 -14.35
N LEU A 210 -2.84 -20.38 -13.87
CA LEU A 210 -1.81 -20.87 -12.93
C LEU A 210 -0.42 -20.86 -13.54
N GLU A 211 -0.28 -21.30 -14.80
CA GLU A 211 1.02 -21.28 -15.50
C GLU A 211 1.53 -19.85 -15.74
N TYR A 212 0.64 -18.95 -16.16
CA TYR A 212 0.98 -17.54 -16.35
C TYR A 212 1.42 -16.90 -15.04
N SER A 213 0.62 -17.05 -13.98
CA SER A 213 0.92 -16.48 -12.66
C SER A 213 2.20 -17.07 -12.08
N GLU A 214 2.48 -18.35 -12.25
CA GLU A 214 3.74 -18.93 -11.79
C GLU A 214 4.95 -18.33 -12.53
N LYS A 215 4.85 -18.08 -13.84
CA LYS A 215 5.90 -17.40 -14.62
C LYS A 215 6.08 -15.95 -14.16
N PHE A 216 4.96 -15.25 -13.93
CA PHE A 216 4.94 -13.89 -13.42
C PHE A 216 5.63 -13.77 -12.07
N LEU A 217 5.24 -14.61 -11.09
CA LEU A 217 5.86 -14.66 -9.76
C LEU A 217 7.36 -14.93 -9.83
N LYS A 218 7.81 -15.85 -10.68
CA LYS A 218 9.24 -16.16 -10.88
C LYS A 218 10.01 -15.00 -11.50
N ARG A 219 9.41 -14.32 -12.46
CA ARG A 219 10.05 -13.19 -13.17
C ARG A 219 10.32 -12.02 -12.25
N TRP A 220 9.36 -11.67 -11.41
CA TRP A 220 9.40 -10.48 -10.56
C TRP A 220 9.86 -10.76 -9.13
N GLN A 221 10.20 -12.00 -8.82
CA GLN A 221 10.75 -12.34 -7.50
C GLN A 221 12.00 -11.50 -7.21
N ASN A 222 12.00 -10.82 -6.05
CA ASN A 222 13.07 -9.93 -5.60
C ASN A 222 13.25 -8.63 -6.43
N ASP A 223 12.29 -8.22 -7.25
CA ASP A 223 12.34 -6.89 -7.84
C ASP A 223 12.12 -5.82 -6.76
N PRO A 224 12.91 -4.72 -6.75
CA PRO A 224 12.82 -3.72 -5.68
C PRO A 224 11.55 -2.86 -5.73
N LEU A 225 10.83 -2.85 -6.84
CA LEU A 225 9.61 -2.06 -7.02
C LEU A 225 8.36 -2.92 -7.22
N ILE A 226 8.50 -4.11 -7.80
CA ILE A 226 7.37 -4.96 -8.16
C ILE A 226 7.26 -6.14 -7.18
N HIS A 227 6.16 -6.17 -6.43
CA HIS A 227 5.77 -7.27 -5.56
C HIS A 227 4.68 -8.07 -6.27
N ALA A 228 5.10 -9.13 -6.97
CA ALA A 228 4.16 -9.99 -7.68
C ALA A 228 3.22 -10.71 -6.72
N ALA A 229 1.94 -10.72 -7.03
CA ALA A 229 0.85 -11.28 -6.24
C ALA A 229 0.01 -12.27 -7.07
N VAL A 230 -0.93 -12.93 -6.42
CA VAL A 230 -1.96 -13.76 -7.05
C VAL A 230 -3.33 -13.16 -6.70
N ALA A 231 -4.22 -13.01 -7.67
CA ALA A 231 -5.47 -12.30 -7.49
C ALA A 231 -6.70 -13.13 -7.85
N PRO A 232 -7.13 -14.10 -7.03
CA PRO A 232 -8.44 -14.74 -7.20
C PRO A 232 -9.54 -13.70 -6.97
N HIS A 233 -10.32 -13.41 -8.01
CA HIS A 233 -11.21 -12.25 -8.06
C HIS A 233 -12.18 -12.19 -6.86
N SER A 234 -12.97 -13.25 -6.66
CA SER A 234 -13.98 -13.28 -5.59
C SER A 234 -14.57 -14.69 -5.41
N ILE A 235 -15.35 -14.89 -4.35
CA ILE A 235 -16.06 -16.17 -4.13
C ILE A 235 -17.22 -16.40 -5.11
N TYR A 236 -17.69 -15.38 -5.81
CA TYR A 236 -18.79 -15.50 -6.79
C TYR A 236 -18.30 -15.67 -8.24
N THR A 237 -17.00 -15.54 -8.50
CA THR A 237 -16.38 -15.76 -9.80
C THR A 237 -15.39 -16.89 -9.82
N CYS A 238 -14.96 -17.37 -8.64
CA CYS A 238 -14.00 -18.44 -8.47
C CYS A 238 -14.62 -19.61 -7.70
N SER A 239 -14.44 -20.82 -8.19
CA SER A 239 -14.78 -22.05 -7.47
C SER A 239 -13.84 -22.21 -6.25
N ARG A 240 -14.26 -23.05 -5.30
CA ARG A 240 -13.41 -23.44 -4.17
C ARG A 240 -12.03 -23.95 -4.64
N LYS A 241 -12.01 -24.74 -5.72
CA LYS A 241 -10.76 -25.27 -6.26
C LYS A 241 -9.83 -24.16 -6.74
N THR A 242 -10.34 -23.22 -7.52
CA THR A 242 -9.59 -22.10 -8.05
C THR A 242 -9.03 -21.22 -6.93
N LEU A 243 -9.85 -20.92 -5.91
CA LEU A 243 -9.39 -20.17 -4.72
C LEU A 243 -8.25 -20.89 -4.00
N GLN A 244 -8.38 -22.22 -3.82
CA GLN A 244 -7.35 -23.01 -3.12
C GLN A 244 -6.07 -23.17 -3.95
N ASP A 245 -6.17 -23.38 -5.25
CA ASP A 245 -5.01 -23.48 -6.15
C ASP A 245 -4.25 -22.15 -6.23
N ALA A 246 -4.97 -21.03 -6.36
CA ALA A 246 -4.39 -19.69 -6.34
C ALA A 246 -3.67 -19.41 -5.02
N ALA A 247 -4.30 -19.71 -3.88
CA ALA A 247 -3.68 -19.53 -2.56
C ALA A 247 -2.45 -20.45 -2.35
N ALA A 248 -2.51 -21.69 -2.84
CA ALA A 248 -1.37 -22.61 -2.78
C ALA A 248 -0.19 -22.11 -3.63
N LEU A 249 -0.47 -21.55 -4.82
CA LEU A 249 0.53 -20.95 -5.68
C LEU A 249 1.17 -19.71 -5.00
N ALA A 250 0.35 -18.79 -4.48
CA ALA A 250 0.84 -17.61 -3.77
C ALA A 250 1.77 -18.01 -2.62
N ARG A 251 1.36 -18.92 -1.75
CA ARG A 251 2.14 -19.38 -0.60
C ARG A 251 3.43 -20.11 -0.98
N LYS A 252 3.43 -20.86 -2.09
CA LYS A 252 4.65 -21.49 -2.64
C LYS A 252 5.74 -20.45 -2.93
N TYR A 253 5.36 -19.25 -3.36
CA TYR A 253 6.27 -18.16 -3.70
C TYR A 253 6.34 -17.05 -2.63
N GLN A 254 5.65 -17.22 -1.49
CA GLN A 254 5.54 -16.20 -0.44
C GLN A 254 4.98 -14.88 -0.97
N ALA A 255 4.05 -14.96 -1.93
CA ALA A 255 3.43 -13.82 -2.58
C ALA A 255 2.12 -13.43 -1.91
N PRO A 256 1.70 -12.17 -1.98
CA PRO A 256 0.39 -11.72 -1.53
C PRO A 256 -0.76 -12.32 -2.33
N ILE A 257 -1.93 -12.38 -1.69
CA ILE A 257 -3.21 -12.73 -2.31
C ILE A 257 -4.11 -11.49 -2.28
N LEU A 258 -4.55 -11.03 -3.43
CA LEU A 258 -5.50 -9.92 -3.57
C LEU A 258 -6.88 -10.49 -3.91
N ILE A 259 -7.94 -10.06 -3.20
CA ILE A 259 -9.28 -10.62 -3.38
C ILE A 259 -10.38 -9.64 -2.97
N HIS A 260 -11.50 -9.59 -3.73
CA HIS A 260 -12.71 -8.87 -3.30
C HIS A 260 -13.48 -9.71 -2.27
N VAL A 261 -13.87 -9.12 -1.15
CA VAL A 261 -14.54 -9.83 -0.06
C VAL A 261 -15.73 -9.04 0.47
N ALA A 262 -16.90 -9.68 0.48
CA ALA A 262 -18.11 -9.16 1.09
C ALA A 262 -18.48 -7.73 0.59
N GLU A 263 -18.34 -7.53 -0.72
CA GLU A 263 -18.60 -6.23 -1.35
C GLU A 263 -20.08 -5.95 -1.48
N MET A 264 -20.87 -6.92 -1.93
CA MET A 264 -22.29 -6.76 -2.14
C MET A 264 -23.12 -7.50 -1.09
N LYS A 265 -24.31 -6.94 -0.77
CA LYS A 265 -25.30 -7.68 0.02
C LYS A 265 -25.68 -9.00 -0.65
N LYS A 266 -25.79 -9.02 -1.98
CA LYS A 266 -26.07 -10.23 -2.75
C LYS A 266 -25.01 -11.31 -2.53
N GLU A 267 -23.72 -10.95 -2.51
CA GLU A 267 -22.63 -11.88 -2.21
C GLU A 267 -22.81 -12.53 -0.82
N LEU A 268 -23.14 -11.73 0.19
CA LEU A 268 -23.43 -12.22 1.53
C LEU A 268 -24.63 -13.18 1.55
N ASP A 269 -25.74 -12.82 0.88
CA ASP A 269 -26.96 -13.60 0.85
C ASP A 269 -26.74 -14.93 0.10
N ASP A 270 -26.04 -14.88 -1.05
CA ASP A 270 -25.68 -16.05 -1.85
C ASP A 270 -24.71 -16.98 -1.08
N SER A 271 -23.71 -16.44 -0.39
CA SER A 271 -22.80 -17.24 0.43
C SER A 271 -23.52 -17.93 1.60
N ARG A 272 -24.43 -17.24 2.26
CA ARG A 272 -25.28 -17.84 3.31
C ARG A 272 -26.15 -18.97 2.77
N ALA A 273 -26.73 -18.79 1.59
CA ALA A 273 -27.59 -19.80 0.95
C ALA A 273 -26.78 -21.02 0.47
N GLN A 274 -25.63 -20.81 -0.15
CA GLN A 274 -24.83 -21.88 -0.78
C GLN A 274 -23.83 -22.51 0.19
N ASN A 275 -23.20 -21.72 1.05
CA ASN A 275 -22.11 -22.13 1.92
C ASN A 275 -22.51 -22.22 3.40
N GLY A 276 -23.70 -21.72 3.78
CA GLY A 276 -24.19 -21.67 5.16
C GLY A 276 -23.49 -20.65 6.06
N THR A 277 -22.66 -19.76 5.48
CA THR A 277 -21.83 -18.80 6.22
C THR A 277 -21.65 -17.50 5.45
N THR A 278 -21.05 -16.49 6.11
CA THR A 278 -20.62 -15.25 5.45
C THR A 278 -19.45 -15.51 4.49
N PRO A 279 -19.13 -14.60 3.55
CA PRO A 279 -17.95 -14.70 2.67
C PRO A 279 -16.65 -14.87 3.46
N VAL A 280 -16.46 -14.09 4.53
CA VAL A 280 -15.27 -14.17 5.39
C VAL A 280 -15.13 -15.53 6.06
N GLN A 281 -16.20 -16.03 6.68
CA GLN A 281 -16.22 -17.35 7.34
C GLN A 281 -16.03 -18.50 6.33
N TYR A 282 -16.56 -18.35 5.12
CA TYR A 282 -16.33 -19.31 4.04
C TYR A 282 -14.85 -19.36 3.64
N LEU A 283 -14.24 -18.19 3.36
CA LEU A 283 -12.82 -18.12 2.99
C LEU A 283 -11.90 -18.64 4.11
N ASP A 284 -12.23 -18.35 5.38
CA ASP A 284 -11.51 -18.90 6.53
C ASP A 284 -11.60 -20.44 6.59
N ARG A 285 -12.83 -20.96 6.46
CA ARG A 285 -13.09 -22.41 6.50
C ARG A 285 -12.37 -23.19 5.40
N ILE A 286 -12.21 -22.61 4.21
CA ILE A 286 -11.49 -23.26 3.10
C ILE A 286 -9.99 -22.96 3.09
N GLY A 287 -9.47 -22.22 4.09
CA GLY A 287 -8.06 -22.00 4.32
C GLY A 287 -7.43 -20.90 3.46
N ILE A 288 -8.21 -19.94 2.98
CA ILE A 288 -7.70 -18.82 2.16
C ILE A 288 -7.12 -17.73 3.06
N LEU A 289 -7.82 -17.34 4.14
CA LEU A 289 -7.42 -16.20 4.96
C LEU A 289 -6.11 -16.42 5.72
N GLY A 290 -5.24 -15.44 5.68
CA GLY A 290 -3.94 -15.44 6.35
C GLY A 290 -3.26 -14.06 6.29
N PRO A 291 -2.04 -13.95 6.87
CA PRO A 291 -1.25 -12.70 6.85
C PRO A 291 -0.66 -12.38 5.47
N ASP A 292 -1.02 -13.14 4.47
CA ASP A 292 -0.67 -12.99 3.07
C ASP A 292 -1.84 -12.41 2.24
N VAL A 293 -3.00 -12.13 2.88
CA VAL A 293 -4.24 -11.74 2.18
C VAL A 293 -4.53 -10.25 2.34
N VAL A 294 -4.85 -9.61 1.22
CA VAL A 294 -5.38 -8.26 1.10
C VAL A 294 -6.81 -8.35 0.55
N ALA A 295 -7.79 -7.97 1.36
CA ALA A 295 -9.22 -8.05 1.06
C ALA A 295 -9.77 -6.67 0.71
N ALA A 296 -10.24 -6.48 -0.53
CA ALA A 296 -10.89 -5.24 -0.94
C ALA A 296 -12.35 -5.18 -0.45
N HIS A 297 -12.85 -3.97 -0.19
CA HIS A 297 -14.20 -3.58 0.21
C HIS A 297 -14.58 -3.93 1.65
N CYS A 298 -14.72 -5.20 2.03
CA CYS A 298 -15.11 -5.65 3.38
C CYS A 298 -16.33 -4.88 3.93
N ILE A 299 -17.40 -4.75 3.11
CA ILE A 299 -18.60 -3.96 3.44
C ILE A 299 -19.52 -4.74 4.37
N TRP A 300 -19.90 -5.95 3.94
CA TRP A 300 -20.91 -6.78 4.61
C TRP A 300 -20.26 -7.77 5.58
N VAL A 301 -19.51 -7.22 6.57
CA VAL A 301 -18.80 -7.99 7.61
C VAL A 301 -19.40 -7.73 8.98
N ASP A 302 -19.77 -8.79 9.69
CA ASP A 302 -20.31 -8.72 11.05
C ASP A 302 -19.19 -8.78 12.12
N ASP A 303 -19.59 -8.83 13.40
CA ASP A 303 -18.63 -8.88 14.53
C ASP A 303 -17.76 -10.14 14.52
N ALA A 304 -18.30 -11.28 14.06
CA ALA A 304 -17.56 -12.53 13.98
C ALA A 304 -16.54 -12.45 12.83
N ASP A 305 -16.94 -11.89 11.69
CA ASP A 305 -16.10 -11.69 10.53
C ASP A 305 -14.91 -10.78 10.87
N ARG A 306 -15.16 -9.64 11.55
CA ARG A 306 -14.08 -8.72 11.96
C ARG A 306 -13.07 -9.36 12.91
N LYS A 307 -13.53 -10.23 13.81
CA LYS A 307 -12.61 -11.01 14.67
C LYS A 307 -11.78 -11.99 13.87
N ILE A 308 -12.37 -12.67 12.88
CA ILE A 308 -11.63 -13.59 11.99
C ILE A 308 -10.56 -12.81 11.20
N LEU A 309 -10.94 -11.70 10.56
CA LEU A 309 -10.01 -10.85 9.81
C LEU A 309 -8.82 -10.40 10.67
N ALA A 310 -9.08 -9.94 11.90
CA ALA A 310 -8.04 -9.55 12.84
C ALA A 310 -7.16 -10.73 13.28
N GLN A 311 -7.75 -11.88 13.63
CA GLN A 311 -7.03 -13.08 14.05
C GLN A 311 -6.15 -13.67 12.94
N ARG A 312 -6.63 -13.61 11.69
CA ARG A 312 -5.90 -14.05 10.51
C ARG A 312 -4.92 -13.01 9.98
N GLN A 313 -4.90 -11.81 10.58
CA GLN A 313 -4.05 -10.68 10.15
C GLN A 313 -4.29 -10.28 8.70
N VAL A 314 -5.54 -10.38 8.22
CA VAL A 314 -5.93 -9.96 6.88
C VAL A 314 -5.85 -8.43 6.79
N GLY A 315 -5.18 -7.92 5.75
CA GLY A 315 -5.26 -6.50 5.41
C GLY A 315 -6.58 -6.21 4.68
N CYS A 316 -7.28 -5.15 5.08
CA CYS A 316 -8.50 -4.72 4.39
C CYS A 316 -8.27 -3.39 3.68
N VAL A 317 -8.94 -3.20 2.53
CA VAL A 317 -8.88 -1.96 1.76
C VAL A 317 -10.28 -1.41 1.58
N HIS A 318 -10.51 -0.20 2.06
CA HIS A 318 -11.77 0.53 1.93
C HIS A 318 -11.74 1.39 0.67
N ASN A 319 -12.75 1.23 -0.20
CA ASN A 319 -12.89 1.93 -1.47
C ASN A 319 -14.16 2.80 -1.42
N PRO A 320 -14.15 3.95 -0.72
CA PRO A 320 -15.38 4.71 -0.45
C PRO A 320 -16.10 5.20 -1.71
N SER A 321 -15.41 5.73 -2.70
CA SER A 321 -16.01 6.17 -3.97
C SER A 321 -16.73 5.02 -4.66
N SER A 322 -16.06 3.89 -4.85
CA SER A 322 -16.63 2.71 -5.49
C SER A 322 -17.86 2.19 -4.75
N ASN A 323 -17.73 2.03 -3.43
CA ASN A 323 -18.85 1.55 -2.59
C ASN A 323 -20.09 2.45 -2.70
N MET A 324 -19.90 3.76 -2.87
CA MET A 324 -20.98 4.73 -3.05
C MET A 324 -21.52 4.72 -4.49
N MET A 325 -20.66 4.75 -5.49
CA MET A 325 -21.06 4.77 -6.91
C MET A 325 -21.91 3.54 -7.27
N LEU A 326 -21.52 2.37 -6.80
CA LEU A 326 -22.22 1.10 -7.03
C LEU A 326 -23.32 0.82 -6.00
N SER A 327 -23.52 1.72 -5.02
CA SER A 327 -24.46 1.52 -3.90
C SER A 327 -24.26 0.18 -3.18
N SER A 328 -23.01 -0.29 -3.09
CA SER A 328 -22.66 -1.58 -2.46
C SER A 328 -22.89 -1.58 -0.96
N GLY A 329 -22.79 -0.42 -0.31
CA GLY A 329 -23.00 -0.24 1.13
C GLY A 329 -21.88 0.55 1.79
N VAL A 330 -21.86 0.56 3.13
CA VAL A 330 -20.85 1.27 3.91
C VAL A 330 -20.03 0.29 4.74
N SER A 331 -18.76 0.16 4.41
CA SER A 331 -17.82 -0.69 5.18
C SER A 331 -17.69 -0.18 6.62
N PRO A 332 -17.75 -1.06 7.64
CA PRO A 332 -17.67 -0.68 9.06
C PRO A 332 -16.23 -0.40 9.49
N VAL A 333 -15.59 0.60 8.87
CA VAL A 333 -14.18 0.93 9.07
C VAL A 333 -13.81 1.21 10.53
N PRO A 334 -14.58 2.02 11.30
CA PRO A 334 -14.27 2.25 12.72
C PRO A 334 -14.24 0.95 13.53
N GLU A 335 -15.20 0.06 13.29
CA GLU A 335 -15.33 -1.22 13.99
C GLU A 335 -14.22 -2.22 13.58
N MET A 336 -13.83 -2.25 12.31
CA MET A 336 -12.70 -3.07 11.85
C MET A 336 -11.41 -2.61 12.52
N ARG A 337 -11.12 -1.31 12.50
CA ARG A 337 -9.93 -0.74 13.17
C ARG A 337 -9.94 -1.00 14.69
N ALA A 338 -11.10 -0.87 15.34
CA ALA A 338 -11.26 -1.19 16.77
C ALA A 338 -11.03 -2.67 17.08
N ALA A 339 -11.36 -3.57 16.15
CA ALA A 339 -11.06 -5.00 16.25
C ALA A 339 -9.58 -5.35 15.97
N GLY A 340 -8.75 -4.38 15.55
CA GLY A 340 -7.35 -4.58 15.23
C GLY A 340 -7.05 -4.98 13.79
N VAL A 341 -8.02 -4.85 12.89
CA VAL A 341 -7.81 -5.05 11.45
C VAL A 341 -7.06 -3.84 10.87
N ALA A 342 -6.00 -4.07 10.12
CA ALA A 342 -5.33 -3.04 9.34
C ALA A 342 -6.24 -2.65 8.16
N VAL A 343 -6.59 -1.35 8.07
CA VAL A 343 -7.50 -0.85 7.02
C VAL A 343 -6.80 0.27 6.26
N GLY A 344 -6.50 0.01 4.97
CA GLY A 344 -6.03 0.99 4.01
C GLY A 344 -7.16 1.62 3.20
N LEU A 345 -6.80 2.53 2.28
CA LEU A 345 -7.69 3.11 1.27
C LEU A 345 -7.32 2.60 -0.12
N GLY A 346 -8.30 2.49 -0.99
CA GLY A 346 -8.13 2.21 -2.41
C GLY A 346 -9.14 2.99 -3.25
N THR A 347 -8.81 3.18 -4.51
CA THR A 347 -9.69 3.88 -5.45
C THR A 347 -10.60 2.94 -6.23
N ASP A 348 -10.24 1.64 -6.31
CA ASP A 348 -10.86 0.69 -7.21
C ASP A 348 -10.64 1.02 -8.70
N GLY A 349 -11.35 0.38 -9.62
CA GLY A 349 -11.22 0.55 -11.05
C GLY A 349 -11.82 1.87 -11.55
N PRO A 350 -11.07 2.67 -12.35
CA PRO A 350 -11.55 3.96 -12.82
C PRO A 350 -12.43 3.83 -14.07
N ALA A 351 -13.50 3.05 -14.00
CA ALA A 351 -14.40 2.76 -15.14
C ALA A 351 -15.88 2.65 -14.75
N GLY A 352 -16.35 3.50 -13.86
CA GLY A 352 -17.74 3.52 -13.37
C GLY A 352 -17.93 3.01 -11.96
N SER A 353 -17.06 2.11 -11.45
CA SER A 353 -16.96 1.86 -10.01
C SER A 353 -16.33 3.06 -9.30
N ASN A 354 -15.35 3.67 -9.91
CA ASN A 354 -14.85 5.01 -9.65
C ASN A 354 -14.52 5.63 -11.03
N ASN A 355 -14.16 6.91 -11.09
CA ASN A 355 -13.72 7.56 -12.32
C ASN A 355 -12.43 8.36 -12.13
N ASP A 356 -11.78 8.26 -10.98
CA ASP A 356 -10.46 8.84 -10.74
C ASP A 356 -9.56 7.97 -9.83
N LEU A 357 -8.26 8.30 -9.79
CA LEU A 357 -7.28 7.60 -8.97
C LEU A 357 -6.72 8.56 -7.90
N ASN A 358 -7.60 9.33 -7.24
CA ASN A 358 -7.26 10.39 -6.30
C ASN A 358 -7.47 9.98 -4.84
N LEU A 359 -6.40 9.58 -4.17
CA LEU A 359 -6.50 9.10 -2.78
C LEU A 359 -6.83 10.20 -1.76
N MET A 360 -6.60 11.49 -2.10
CA MET A 360 -7.03 12.60 -1.23
C MET A 360 -8.56 12.75 -1.23
N GLU A 361 -9.23 12.43 -2.31
CA GLU A 361 -10.68 12.35 -2.36
C GLU A 361 -11.19 11.18 -1.53
N GLU A 362 -10.57 10.01 -1.66
CA GLU A 362 -10.92 8.84 -0.85
C GLU A 362 -10.77 9.09 0.66
N MET A 363 -9.76 9.87 1.09
CA MET A 363 -9.61 10.28 2.50
C MET A 363 -10.80 11.14 2.97
N ASP A 364 -11.21 12.13 2.19
CA ASP A 364 -12.32 13.02 2.49
C ASP A 364 -13.65 12.27 2.57
N LEU A 365 -13.91 11.44 1.58
CA LEU A 365 -15.13 10.62 1.48
C LEU A 365 -15.19 9.57 2.59
N ALA A 366 -14.11 8.84 2.87
CA ALA A 366 -14.06 7.87 3.95
C ALA A 366 -14.42 8.52 5.29
N ALA A 367 -13.83 9.68 5.61
CA ALA A 367 -14.11 10.37 6.85
C ALA A 367 -15.58 10.84 6.95
N LYS A 368 -16.11 11.48 5.91
CA LYS A 368 -17.45 12.04 5.89
C LYS A 368 -18.52 10.94 5.90
N LEU A 369 -18.32 9.88 5.13
CA LEU A 369 -19.24 8.74 5.05
C LEU A 369 -19.42 8.07 6.41
N GLN A 370 -18.34 7.83 7.15
CA GLN A 370 -18.43 7.23 8.48
C GLN A 370 -19.13 8.16 9.48
N LYS A 371 -18.85 9.47 9.44
CA LYS A 371 -19.49 10.45 10.33
C LYS A 371 -21.00 10.50 10.15
N ILE A 372 -21.46 10.55 8.90
CA ILE A 372 -22.92 10.59 8.64
C ILE A 372 -23.58 9.25 8.95
N THR A 373 -22.96 8.14 8.63
CA THR A 373 -23.50 6.80 8.88
C THR A 373 -23.65 6.52 10.38
N LYS A 374 -22.67 6.96 11.19
CA LYS A 374 -22.68 6.76 12.66
C LYS A 374 -23.39 7.88 13.41
N MET A 375 -23.78 8.97 12.75
CA MET A 375 -24.30 10.20 13.39
C MET A 375 -23.36 10.71 14.50
N ASP A 376 -22.04 10.52 14.30
CA ASP A 376 -20.99 10.97 15.21
C ASP A 376 -19.86 11.64 14.41
N PRO A 377 -19.59 12.95 14.63
CA PRO A 377 -18.53 13.66 13.91
C PRO A 377 -17.11 13.14 14.24
N ARG A 378 -16.96 12.28 15.23
CA ARG A 378 -15.70 11.67 15.66
C ARG A 378 -15.48 10.26 15.12
N ALA A 379 -16.43 9.67 14.41
CA ALA A 379 -16.41 8.25 14.00
C ALA A 379 -15.15 7.85 13.21
N LEU A 380 -14.67 8.74 12.33
CA LEU A 380 -13.39 8.57 11.61
C LEU A 380 -12.79 9.97 11.37
N GLY A 381 -11.76 10.33 12.16
CA GLY A 381 -11.14 11.67 12.10
C GLY A 381 -10.09 11.81 11.00
N ALA A 382 -9.69 13.05 10.72
CA ALA A 382 -8.70 13.41 9.71
C ALA A 382 -7.38 12.61 9.84
N LYS A 383 -6.82 12.52 11.04
CA LYS A 383 -5.61 11.75 11.29
C LYS A 383 -5.76 10.29 10.88
N ALA A 384 -6.91 9.69 11.19
CA ALA A 384 -7.15 8.28 10.87
C ALA A 384 -7.17 7.99 9.36
N VAL A 385 -7.77 8.88 8.55
CA VAL A 385 -7.79 8.68 7.08
C VAL A 385 -6.42 8.94 6.44
N VAL A 386 -5.62 9.86 6.98
CA VAL A 386 -4.22 10.05 6.56
C VAL A 386 -3.38 8.81 6.93
N GLU A 387 -3.59 8.20 8.10
CA GLU A 387 -3.00 6.91 8.45
C GLU A 387 -3.39 5.82 7.46
N MET A 388 -4.67 5.74 7.08
CA MET A 388 -5.17 4.76 6.10
C MET A 388 -4.56 4.94 4.71
N ALA A 389 -4.27 6.17 4.30
CA ALA A 389 -3.59 6.47 3.04
C ALA A 389 -2.06 6.27 3.09
N THR A 390 -1.48 6.01 4.26
CA THR A 390 -0.03 5.89 4.48
C THR A 390 0.33 4.63 5.26
N ILE A 391 0.61 4.72 6.56
CA ILE A 391 1.12 3.60 7.37
C ILE A 391 0.12 2.46 7.55
N GLU A 392 -1.17 2.73 7.69
CA GLU A 392 -2.20 1.68 7.75
C GLU A 392 -2.42 1.04 6.37
N GLY A 393 -2.31 1.82 5.28
CA GLY A 393 -2.25 1.29 3.91
C GLY A 393 -1.07 0.34 3.72
N ALA A 394 0.11 0.72 4.22
CA ALA A 394 1.28 -0.16 4.20
C ALA A 394 1.05 -1.45 5.01
N LYS A 395 0.42 -1.36 6.18
CA LYS A 395 0.06 -2.54 6.99
C LYS A 395 -0.96 -3.43 6.29
N ALA A 396 -1.96 -2.82 5.63
CA ALA A 396 -2.94 -3.59 4.87
C ALA A 396 -2.30 -4.36 3.69
N LEU A 397 -1.21 -3.83 3.11
CA LEU A 397 -0.41 -4.51 2.09
C LEU A 397 0.75 -5.34 2.67
N HIS A 398 0.88 -5.46 4.01
CA HIS A 398 1.96 -6.16 4.72
C HIS A 398 3.37 -5.61 4.40
N MET A 399 3.47 -4.31 4.11
CA MET A 399 4.70 -3.60 3.72
C MET A 399 5.12 -2.52 4.74
N GLU A 400 4.54 -2.47 5.93
CA GLU A 400 4.78 -1.43 6.92
C GLU A 400 6.23 -1.36 7.44
N LYS A 401 7.01 -2.42 7.22
CA LYS A 401 8.45 -2.43 7.54
C LYS A 401 9.29 -1.68 6.51
N GLU A 402 8.75 -1.52 5.30
CA GLU A 402 9.47 -0.93 4.17
C GLU A 402 9.00 0.48 3.83
N ILE A 403 7.68 0.73 3.86
CA ILE A 403 7.05 1.98 3.41
C ILE A 403 5.99 2.51 4.39
N GLY A 404 5.32 3.59 4.05
CA GLY A 404 4.17 4.14 4.77
C GLY A 404 4.54 5.10 5.91
N SER A 405 5.81 5.22 6.27
CA SER A 405 6.31 6.23 7.22
C SER A 405 7.72 6.69 6.86
N LEU A 406 8.09 7.88 7.31
CA LEU A 406 9.42 8.45 7.10
C LEU A 406 10.32 8.13 8.29
N GLU A 407 11.03 7.01 8.19
CA GLU A 407 11.94 6.50 9.23
C GLU A 407 13.27 6.07 8.59
N ALA A 408 14.38 6.28 9.30
CA ALA A 408 15.67 5.81 8.81
C ALA A 408 15.67 4.28 8.62
N GLY A 409 16.15 3.83 7.45
CA GLY A 409 16.15 2.43 7.03
C GLY A 409 14.98 2.03 6.14
N LYS A 410 13.87 2.79 6.12
CA LYS A 410 12.75 2.55 5.19
C LYS A 410 13.03 3.09 3.81
N LYS A 411 12.27 2.62 2.83
CA LYS A 411 12.33 3.11 1.45
C LYS A 411 11.98 4.59 1.37
N ALA A 412 12.69 5.30 0.52
CA ALA A 412 12.50 6.72 0.31
C ALA A 412 11.35 6.97 -0.68
N ASP A 413 10.12 6.62 -0.27
CA ASP A 413 8.88 6.91 -0.97
C ASP A 413 8.26 8.14 -0.30
N ILE A 414 8.43 9.32 -0.92
CA ILE A 414 8.23 10.63 -0.29
C ILE A 414 7.46 11.54 -1.24
N ILE A 415 6.52 12.31 -0.70
CA ILE A 415 5.82 13.37 -1.43
C ILE A 415 6.03 14.73 -0.76
N LEU A 416 6.06 15.78 -1.59
CA LEU A 416 6.07 17.15 -1.15
C LEU A 416 4.79 17.84 -1.65
N ILE A 417 4.05 18.44 -0.72
CA ILE A 417 2.78 19.13 -0.99
C ILE A 417 2.97 20.61 -0.69
N GLY A 418 2.67 21.46 -1.68
CA GLY A 418 2.75 22.91 -1.56
C GLY A 418 1.68 23.50 -0.65
N LEU A 419 2.01 24.58 0.07
CA LEU A 419 1.09 25.27 0.97
C LEU A 419 0.78 26.71 0.51
N ASP A 420 1.11 27.07 -0.73
CA ASP A 420 0.93 28.45 -1.24
C ASP A 420 -0.45 28.69 -1.87
N ALA A 421 -1.23 27.63 -2.10
CA ALA A 421 -2.56 27.73 -2.69
C ALA A 421 -3.60 28.28 -1.69
N PRO A 422 -4.67 28.97 -2.16
CA PRO A 422 -5.69 29.54 -1.26
C PRO A 422 -6.37 28.50 -0.35
N ASN A 423 -6.54 27.26 -0.81
CA ASN A 423 -7.10 26.14 -0.02
C ASN A 423 -6.13 25.62 1.04
N ALA A 424 -4.84 25.96 0.97
CA ALA A 424 -3.81 25.50 1.90
C ALA A 424 -3.65 26.40 3.13
N VAL A 425 -4.26 27.59 3.15
CA VAL A 425 -4.07 28.60 4.19
C VAL A 425 -5.39 29.06 4.81
N PRO A 426 -5.44 29.35 6.14
CA PRO A 426 -4.37 29.12 7.12
C PRO A 426 -4.23 27.67 7.52
N LEU A 427 -3.04 27.24 7.92
CA LEU A 427 -2.75 25.89 8.42
C LEU A 427 -2.81 25.88 9.96
N PHE A 428 -3.87 25.29 10.53
CA PHE A 428 -3.99 25.09 11.98
C PHE A 428 -3.69 23.66 12.40
N ASP A 429 -4.14 22.68 11.60
CA ASP A 429 -3.94 21.26 11.84
C ASP A 429 -3.59 20.56 10.51
N VAL A 430 -2.42 19.94 10.50
CA VAL A 430 -1.86 19.30 9.28
C VAL A 430 -2.76 18.16 8.78
N TYR A 431 -3.30 17.35 9.69
CA TYR A 431 -4.15 16.22 9.29
C TYR A 431 -5.48 16.69 8.73
N SER A 432 -6.08 17.70 9.35
CA SER A 432 -7.32 18.32 8.85
C SER A 432 -7.10 18.92 7.46
N GLN A 433 -5.97 19.58 7.26
CA GLN A 433 -5.61 20.19 5.98
C GLN A 433 -5.44 19.11 4.88
N LEU A 434 -4.72 18.03 5.19
CA LEU A 434 -4.51 16.90 4.28
C LEU A 434 -5.80 16.19 3.90
N ALA A 435 -6.67 15.93 4.90
CA ALA A 435 -7.86 15.14 4.68
C ALA A 435 -9.01 15.89 3.99
N TYR A 436 -9.14 17.23 4.23
CA TYR A 436 -10.34 17.95 3.84
C TYR A 436 -10.13 19.13 2.90
N ALA A 437 -8.93 19.74 2.88
CA ALA A 437 -8.70 20.99 2.18
C ALA A 437 -7.77 20.84 0.98
N LEU A 438 -6.61 20.21 1.16
CA LEU A 438 -5.63 19.97 0.10
C LEU A 438 -6.18 19.00 -0.94
N LYS A 439 -5.62 19.06 -2.15
CA LYS A 439 -6.03 18.25 -3.30
C LYS A 439 -4.81 17.54 -3.91
N GLY A 440 -5.01 16.48 -4.67
CA GLY A 440 -3.94 15.83 -5.43
C GLY A 440 -3.13 16.80 -6.30
N SER A 441 -3.78 17.84 -6.81
CA SER A 441 -3.12 18.90 -7.59
C SER A 441 -2.15 19.79 -6.79
N ASP A 442 -2.15 19.73 -5.45
CA ASP A 442 -1.23 20.45 -4.58
C ASP A 442 0.07 19.67 -4.36
N VAL A 443 0.13 18.41 -4.78
CA VAL A 443 1.37 17.61 -4.80
C VAL A 443 2.31 18.17 -5.86
N GLU A 444 3.54 18.53 -5.45
CA GLU A 444 4.52 19.16 -6.33
C GLU A 444 5.69 18.24 -6.68
N THR A 445 6.11 17.40 -5.75
CA THR A 445 7.26 16.49 -5.95
C THR A 445 6.93 15.12 -5.42
N VAL A 446 7.30 14.10 -6.18
CA VAL A 446 7.15 12.69 -5.82
C VAL A 446 8.47 11.97 -6.01
N ILE A 447 8.88 11.24 -4.98
CA ILE A 447 10.12 10.48 -4.91
C ILE A 447 9.73 9.04 -4.56
N ILE A 448 10.23 8.06 -5.31
CA ILE A 448 9.94 6.64 -5.11
C ILE A 448 11.27 5.87 -5.14
N GLY A 449 11.56 5.13 -4.07
CA GLY A 449 12.83 4.45 -3.93
C GLY A 449 14.03 5.40 -4.11
N GLY A 450 13.92 6.62 -3.58
CA GLY A 450 14.97 7.65 -3.69
C GLY A 450 15.09 8.34 -5.05
N ARG A 451 14.33 7.88 -6.07
CA ARG A 451 14.30 8.50 -7.41
C ARG A 451 13.21 9.55 -7.50
N VAL A 452 13.53 10.75 -7.95
CA VAL A 452 12.53 11.80 -8.23
C VAL A 452 11.79 11.42 -9.52
N VAL A 453 10.49 11.12 -9.42
CA VAL A 453 9.62 10.75 -10.57
C VAL A 453 8.73 11.91 -11.03
N MET A 454 8.45 12.87 -10.12
CA MET A 454 7.81 14.15 -10.44
C MET A 454 8.51 15.28 -9.65
N HIS A 455 8.74 16.41 -10.30
CA HIS A 455 9.30 17.59 -9.66
C HIS A 455 8.64 18.87 -10.20
N ASP A 456 8.25 19.76 -9.30
CA ASP A 456 7.50 20.98 -9.63
C ASP A 456 6.32 20.69 -10.58
N LYS A 457 5.53 19.66 -10.23
CA LYS A 457 4.37 19.17 -10.99
C LYS A 457 4.67 18.64 -12.40
N LYS A 458 5.95 18.46 -12.74
CA LYS A 458 6.36 17.88 -14.02
C LYS A 458 6.74 16.42 -13.84
N LEU A 459 6.05 15.52 -14.53
CA LEU A 459 6.41 14.10 -14.61
C LEU A 459 7.75 13.92 -15.33
N LEU A 460 8.62 13.10 -14.78
CA LEU A 460 9.98 12.87 -15.30
C LEU A 460 10.16 11.47 -15.88
N THR A 461 9.23 10.56 -15.60
CA THR A 461 9.35 9.13 -15.94
C THR A 461 8.23 8.63 -16.85
N VAL A 462 7.17 9.40 -17.02
CA VAL A 462 6.01 9.05 -17.86
C VAL A 462 5.80 10.13 -18.92
N ASP A 463 5.65 9.73 -20.17
CA ASP A 463 5.17 10.62 -21.24
C ASP A 463 3.64 10.76 -21.16
N GLU A 464 3.19 11.72 -20.36
CA GLU A 464 1.80 12.01 -20.12
C GLU A 464 1.06 12.40 -21.40
N ALA A 465 1.71 13.18 -22.27
CA ALA A 465 1.09 13.64 -23.52
C ALA A 465 0.77 12.46 -24.45
N ALA A 466 1.71 11.52 -24.58
CA ALA A 466 1.50 10.29 -25.33
C ALA A 466 0.40 9.41 -24.72
N ALA A 467 0.37 9.25 -23.38
CA ALA A 467 -0.67 8.48 -22.71
C ALA A 467 -2.08 9.07 -22.93
N VAL A 468 -2.23 10.39 -22.78
CA VAL A 468 -3.49 11.11 -23.03
C VAL A 468 -3.92 11.00 -24.50
N ALA A 469 -3.00 11.15 -25.45
CA ALA A 469 -3.31 11.01 -26.88
C ALA A 469 -3.81 9.60 -27.19
N LYS A 470 -3.16 8.57 -26.62
CA LYS A 470 -3.54 7.16 -26.82
C LYS A 470 -4.89 6.83 -26.18
N ALA A 471 -5.17 7.37 -24.99
CA ALA A 471 -6.48 7.21 -24.37
C ALA A 471 -7.62 7.76 -25.25
N ARG A 472 -7.42 8.91 -25.92
CA ARG A 472 -8.38 9.46 -26.89
C ARG A 472 -8.55 8.58 -28.13
N GLU A 473 -7.48 7.93 -28.58
CA GLU A 473 -7.54 6.95 -29.68
C GLU A 473 -8.36 5.72 -29.25
N TYR A 474 -8.09 5.17 -28.06
CA TYR A 474 -8.80 4.02 -27.52
C TYR A 474 -10.29 4.30 -27.31
N LYS A 475 -10.70 5.51 -26.89
CA LYS A 475 -12.11 5.88 -26.79
C LYS A 475 -12.85 5.58 -28.11
N ASN A 476 -12.30 5.99 -29.24
CA ASN A 476 -12.95 5.79 -30.56
C ASN A 476 -12.99 4.28 -30.93
N LYS A 477 -11.93 3.51 -30.62
CA LYS A 477 -11.89 2.06 -30.86
C LYS A 477 -12.94 1.32 -30.02
N ILE A 478 -13.03 1.67 -28.74
CA ILE A 478 -13.98 1.07 -27.79
C ILE A 478 -15.42 1.37 -28.23
N GLU A 479 -15.75 2.64 -28.54
CA GLU A 479 -17.09 3.02 -29.02
C GLU A 479 -17.48 2.27 -30.30
N ALA A 480 -16.53 2.06 -31.22
CA ALA A 480 -16.79 1.31 -32.45
C ALA A 480 -17.01 -0.18 -32.19
N SER A 481 -16.31 -0.78 -31.21
CA SER A 481 -16.42 -2.22 -30.88
C SER A 481 -17.70 -2.57 -30.13
N LEU A 482 -18.33 -1.60 -29.46
CA LEU A 482 -19.53 -1.80 -28.64
C LEU A 482 -20.83 -1.54 -29.41
N LYS A 483 -20.77 -0.97 -30.58
CA LYS A 483 -21.89 -0.83 -31.55
C LYS A 483 -22.18 -2.16 -32.22
#